data_e44b7de9f6f29de11a94f33bd60058cb
#
_entry.id   e44b7de9f6f29de11a94f33bd60058cb
#
_cell.length_a   1.000
_cell.length_b   1.000
_cell.length_c   1.000
_cell.angle_alpha   90.00
_cell.angle_beta   90.00
_cell.angle_gamma   90.00
#
_symmetry.space_group_name_H-M   'P 1'
#
loop_
_entity.id
_entity.type
_entity.pdbx_description
1 polymer ?
#
loop_
_entity_poly.entity_id
_entity_poly.type
_entity_poly.pdbx_seq_one_letter_code
_entity_poly.pdbx_strand_id
1 'polypeptide(L)'
;MEKPSRYWQMRVLTTGGKLSHRDFPQAQQMFKSGFGDDLADLSDRACQKTLWHICQTDPENSPMARLCLRCWLSHQIVYICTQLARDFGETYGFQAADLWSLVLNDDGKVPATYQSLSVEILADYDPNKASLSTWASRLTKNHTEINQFLLGLGLYRATPWAILNDTKATQLARFLPHLSPSELDIAQPLLKAYHRVYRMDRIAQQTSRGQRCTTPTEEQLQRIDPRQPPNVVLTQLHDLAEQLRQSRVAARGGPPPSQSIDTNAYSEPAAPTADETEETQSAFLQQYRQNFLDTLGVACAFGNGPYSPAPL
;
A
#
# COMPACT_ATOMS: atom_id res chain seq x y z
N MET A 1 2.35 23.17 -14.92
CA MET A 1 3.21 23.45 -13.74
C MET A 1 4.60 22.98 -14.08
N GLU A 2 5.59 23.82 -14.04
CA GLU A 2 6.98 23.46 -14.30
C GLU A 2 7.46 22.39 -13.32
N LYS A 3 8.10 21.34 -13.84
CA LYS A 3 8.58 20.18 -13.04
C LYS A 3 9.37 20.56 -11.78
N PRO A 4 10.28 21.53 -11.81
CA PRO A 4 11.10 21.89 -10.66
C PRO A 4 10.33 22.55 -9.50
N SER A 5 9.25 23.26 -9.77
CA SER A 5 8.48 23.97 -8.73
C SER A 5 7.92 23.05 -7.64
N ARG A 6 7.78 21.76 -7.93
CA ARG A 6 7.31 20.75 -6.98
C ARG A 6 8.24 20.58 -5.75
N TYR A 7 9.47 21.03 -5.83
CA TYR A 7 10.43 20.92 -4.73
C TYR A 7 10.38 22.09 -3.73
N TRP A 8 9.62 23.15 -4.03
CA TRP A 8 9.41 24.29 -3.12
C TRP A 8 7.96 24.74 -2.99
N GLN A 9 7.05 24.06 -3.71
CA GLN A 9 5.60 24.26 -3.61
C GLN A 9 4.98 23.03 -2.98
N MET A 10 4.46 23.15 -1.78
CA MET A 10 3.78 22.05 -1.09
C MET A 10 2.30 22.07 -1.42
N ARG A 11 1.72 20.93 -1.75
CA ARG A 11 0.27 20.77 -1.86
C ARG A 11 -0.35 20.75 -0.48
N VAL A 12 -1.34 21.57 -0.28
CA VAL A 12 -2.07 21.72 1.00
C VAL A 12 -3.57 21.81 0.75
N LEU A 13 -4.34 21.52 1.77
CA LEU A 13 -5.79 21.75 1.76
C LEU A 13 -6.09 23.12 2.38
N THR A 14 -6.98 23.87 1.73
CA THR A 14 -7.58 25.07 2.33
C THR A 14 -8.60 24.67 3.39
N THR A 15 -9.02 25.60 4.23
CA THR A 15 -10.10 25.42 5.20
C THR A 15 -11.42 24.97 4.57
N GLY A 16 -11.61 25.23 3.28
CA GLY A 16 -12.77 24.75 2.50
C GLY A 16 -12.56 23.40 1.82
N GLY A 17 -11.49 22.64 2.14
CA GLY A 17 -11.20 21.31 1.56
C GLY A 17 -10.71 21.34 0.12
N LYS A 18 -10.45 22.52 -0.45
CA LYS A 18 -9.92 22.64 -1.82
C LYS A 18 -8.41 22.51 -1.85
N LEU A 19 -7.91 21.82 -2.88
CA LEU A 19 -6.47 21.67 -3.10
C LEU A 19 -5.85 23.02 -3.50
N SER A 20 -4.81 23.41 -2.79
CA SER A 20 -4.01 24.61 -3.03
C SER A 20 -2.51 24.28 -2.96
N HIS A 21 -1.67 25.28 -3.02
CA HIS A 21 -0.24 25.15 -2.79
C HIS A 21 0.27 26.27 -1.88
N ARG A 22 1.34 25.96 -1.16
CA ARG A 22 2.10 26.91 -0.34
C ARG A 22 3.53 26.96 -0.85
N ASP A 23 4.02 28.16 -1.12
CA ASP A 23 5.39 28.39 -1.57
C ASP A 23 6.34 28.49 -0.39
N PHE A 24 7.56 27.97 -0.57
CA PHE A 24 8.66 28.04 0.39
C PHE A 24 9.88 28.69 -0.28
N PRO A 25 10.04 30.04 -0.20
CA PRO A 25 11.13 30.75 -0.88
C PRO A 25 12.53 30.28 -0.46
N GLN A 26 12.73 29.92 0.81
CA GLN A 26 14.01 29.39 1.29
C GLN A 26 14.35 28.04 0.67
N ALA A 27 13.36 27.14 0.54
CA ALA A 27 13.54 25.87 -0.16
C ALA A 27 13.82 26.09 -1.65
N GLN A 28 13.17 27.06 -2.29
CA GLN A 28 13.44 27.46 -3.67
C GLN A 28 14.88 27.94 -3.85
N GLN A 29 15.34 28.83 -2.97
CA GLN A 29 16.71 29.37 -3.01
C GLN A 29 17.73 28.25 -2.85
N MET A 30 17.56 27.37 -1.87
CA MET A 30 18.43 26.22 -1.63
C MET A 30 18.43 25.28 -2.84
N PHE A 31 17.27 24.97 -3.41
CA PHE A 31 17.18 24.10 -4.58
C PHE A 31 17.92 24.69 -5.78
N LYS A 32 17.69 25.98 -6.10
CA LYS A 32 18.37 26.67 -7.19
C LYS A 32 19.89 26.76 -6.97
N SER A 33 20.35 27.02 -5.75
CA SER A 33 21.79 27.05 -5.42
C SER A 33 22.45 25.68 -5.64
N GLY A 34 21.75 24.60 -5.34
CA GLY A 34 22.29 23.24 -5.46
C GLY A 34 22.25 22.66 -6.88
N PHE A 35 21.31 23.09 -7.72
CA PHE A 35 21.08 22.51 -9.05
C PHE A 35 21.30 23.49 -10.22
N GLY A 36 21.57 24.77 -9.93
CA GLY A 36 21.71 25.83 -10.95
C GLY A 36 20.37 26.30 -11.50
N ASP A 37 20.44 27.21 -12.48
CA ASP A 37 19.24 27.79 -13.09
C ASP A 37 18.68 26.95 -14.27
N ASP A 38 19.47 26.06 -14.84
CA ASP A 38 19.05 25.19 -15.95
C ASP A 38 18.41 23.91 -15.39
N LEU A 39 17.15 24.04 -14.97
CA LEU A 39 16.37 23.01 -14.30
C LEU A 39 15.56 22.12 -15.26
N ALA A 40 15.60 22.42 -16.57
CA ALA A 40 14.69 21.80 -17.54
C ALA A 40 14.98 20.29 -17.75
N ASP A 41 16.25 19.88 -17.67
CA ASP A 41 16.70 18.51 -17.96
C ASP A 41 16.93 17.64 -16.72
N LEU A 42 16.65 18.16 -15.52
CA LEU A 42 16.86 17.40 -14.28
C LEU A 42 15.79 16.32 -14.11
N SER A 43 16.22 15.06 -14.04
CA SER A 43 15.32 13.97 -13.67
C SER A 43 14.97 14.04 -12.18
N ASP A 44 13.71 13.75 -11.84
CA ASP A 44 13.28 13.68 -10.42
C ASP A 44 14.17 12.75 -9.59
N ARG A 45 14.59 11.62 -10.16
CA ARG A 45 15.46 10.66 -9.48
C ARG A 45 16.83 11.27 -9.10
N ALA A 46 17.43 12.04 -10.00
CA ALA A 46 18.68 12.72 -9.72
C ALA A 46 18.50 13.77 -8.62
N CYS A 47 17.48 14.62 -8.73
CA CYS A 47 17.16 15.63 -7.70
C CYS A 47 16.95 15.00 -6.32
N GLN A 48 16.15 13.96 -6.25
CA GLN A 48 15.85 13.25 -4.99
C GLN A 48 17.09 12.63 -4.37
N LYS A 49 17.94 11.99 -5.18
CA LYS A 49 19.19 11.40 -4.71
C LYS A 49 20.16 12.45 -4.15
N THR A 50 20.31 13.59 -4.84
CA THR A 50 21.16 14.70 -4.38
C THR A 50 20.59 15.33 -3.11
N LEU A 51 19.28 15.65 -3.07
CA LEU A 51 18.64 16.18 -1.87
C LEU A 51 18.78 15.24 -0.68
N TRP A 52 18.59 13.95 -0.92
CA TRP A 52 18.77 12.93 0.13
C TRP A 52 20.22 12.88 0.63
N HIS A 53 21.19 12.97 -0.28
CA HIS A 53 22.60 13.04 0.11
C HIS A 53 22.87 14.26 1.00
N ILE A 54 22.37 15.44 0.63
CA ILE A 54 22.47 16.66 1.46
C ILE A 54 21.82 16.43 2.83
N CYS A 55 20.68 15.77 2.89
CA CYS A 55 20.02 15.42 4.15
C CYS A 55 20.90 14.59 5.10
N GLN A 56 21.84 13.81 4.58
CA GLN A 56 22.69 12.92 5.36
C GLN A 56 24.06 13.50 5.68
N THR A 57 24.59 14.38 4.81
CA THR A 57 26.00 14.81 4.86
C THR A 57 26.19 16.29 5.23
N ASP A 58 25.14 17.09 5.11
CA ASP A 58 25.20 18.54 5.34
C ASP A 58 24.17 18.97 6.41
N PRO A 59 24.57 19.06 7.69
CA PRO A 59 23.65 19.41 8.78
C PRO A 59 23.01 20.80 8.63
N GLU A 60 23.70 21.75 7.98
CA GLU A 60 23.19 23.11 7.79
C GLU A 60 22.06 23.17 6.77
N ASN A 61 22.22 22.48 5.64
CA ASN A 61 21.24 22.46 4.56
C ASN A 61 20.22 21.30 4.66
N SER A 62 20.47 20.32 5.52
CA SER A 62 19.61 19.15 5.74
C SER A 62 18.14 19.52 6.00
N PRO A 63 17.81 20.53 6.84
CA PRO A 63 16.42 20.88 7.09
C PRO A 63 15.69 21.38 5.83
N MET A 64 16.36 22.17 5.00
CA MET A 64 15.77 22.69 3.75
C MET A 64 15.70 21.62 2.67
N ALA A 65 16.69 20.74 2.57
CA ALA A 65 16.66 19.59 1.66
C ALA A 65 15.50 18.65 1.99
N ARG A 66 15.27 18.39 3.28
CA ARG A 66 14.08 17.61 3.73
C ARG A 66 12.78 18.30 3.37
N LEU A 67 12.69 19.63 3.52
CA LEU A 67 11.51 20.39 3.12
C LEU A 67 11.26 20.29 1.61
N CYS A 68 12.30 20.38 0.77
CA CYS A 68 12.19 20.16 -0.66
C CYS A 68 11.60 18.77 -0.99
N LEU A 69 12.08 17.72 -0.34
CA LEU A 69 11.55 16.37 -0.52
C LEU A 69 10.10 16.25 -0.02
N ARG A 70 9.73 16.88 1.09
CA ARG A 70 8.35 16.93 1.60
C ARG A 70 7.41 17.65 0.62
N CYS A 71 7.86 18.77 0.04
CA CYS A 71 7.11 19.45 -1.01
C CYS A 71 6.82 18.49 -2.19
N TRP A 72 7.86 17.85 -2.70
CA TRP A 72 7.71 16.88 -3.78
C TRP A 72 6.77 15.73 -3.40
N LEU A 73 6.92 15.16 -2.21
CA LEU A 73 6.05 14.09 -1.69
C LEU A 73 4.59 14.50 -1.64
N SER A 74 4.27 15.75 -1.28
CA SER A 74 2.90 16.24 -1.26
C SER A 74 2.23 16.13 -2.63
N HIS A 75 2.97 16.38 -3.72
CA HIS A 75 2.47 16.19 -5.09
C HIS A 75 2.26 14.72 -5.42
N GLN A 76 3.16 13.83 -4.98
CA GLN A 76 3.02 12.39 -5.19
C GLN A 76 1.82 11.83 -4.41
N ILE A 77 1.62 12.23 -3.17
CA ILE A 77 0.46 11.84 -2.35
C ILE A 77 -0.84 12.25 -3.04
N VAL A 78 -0.93 13.51 -3.53
CA VAL A 78 -2.11 13.97 -4.30
C VAL A 78 -2.33 13.10 -5.53
N TYR A 79 -1.29 12.83 -6.30
CA TYR A 79 -1.37 11.99 -7.48
C TYR A 79 -1.89 10.58 -7.15
N ILE A 80 -1.35 9.94 -6.12
CA ILE A 80 -1.72 8.59 -5.71
C ILE A 80 -3.18 8.54 -5.24
N CYS A 81 -3.63 9.50 -4.44
CA CYS A 81 -5.03 9.61 -4.01
C CYS A 81 -5.97 9.83 -5.20
N THR A 82 -5.55 10.66 -6.17
CA THR A 82 -6.33 10.89 -7.41
C THR A 82 -6.44 9.61 -8.23
N GLN A 83 -5.35 8.81 -8.32
CA GLN A 83 -5.41 7.51 -8.99
C GLN A 83 -6.37 6.54 -8.27
N LEU A 84 -6.30 6.45 -6.93
CA LEU A 84 -7.23 5.61 -6.17
C LEU A 84 -8.69 6.00 -6.39
N ALA A 85 -8.99 7.31 -6.41
CA ALA A 85 -10.34 7.78 -6.67
C ALA A 85 -10.78 7.52 -8.12
N ARG A 86 -9.89 7.64 -9.09
CA ARG A 86 -10.18 7.29 -10.49
C ARG A 86 -10.48 5.80 -10.65
N ASP A 87 -9.70 4.94 -9.96
CA ASP A 87 -9.78 3.49 -10.12
C ASP A 87 -10.99 2.89 -9.38
N PHE A 88 -11.44 3.52 -8.28
CA PHE A 88 -12.45 2.95 -7.38
C PHE A 88 -13.55 3.93 -6.98
N GLY A 89 -13.37 5.23 -7.18
CA GLY A 89 -14.25 6.27 -6.63
C GLY A 89 -15.67 6.19 -7.14
N GLU A 90 -15.87 5.92 -8.43
CA GLU A 90 -17.20 5.77 -9.03
C GLU A 90 -17.95 4.57 -8.43
N THR A 91 -17.28 3.43 -8.31
CA THR A 91 -17.89 2.19 -7.78
C THR A 91 -18.22 2.29 -6.29
N TYR A 92 -17.37 2.96 -5.49
CA TYR A 92 -17.49 2.99 -4.03
C TYR A 92 -17.95 4.35 -3.49
N GLY A 93 -18.29 5.31 -4.34
CA GLY A 93 -18.90 6.58 -3.96
C GLY A 93 -17.96 7.54 -3.23
N PHE A 94 -16.69 7.65 -3.61
CA PHE A 94 -15.75 8.60 -3.02
C PHE A 94 -14.94 9.38 -4.07
N GLN A 95 -14.42 10.53 -3.65
CA GLN A 95 -13.59 11.40 -4.46
C GLN A 95 -12.17 11.50 -3.93
N ALA A 96 -11.25 12.02 -4.73
CA ALA A 96 -9.87 12.23 -4.32
C ALA A 96 -9.75 13.18 -3.11
N ALA A 97 -10.67 14.15 -3.00
CA ALA A 97 -10.74 15.10 -1.89
C ALA A 97 -10.92 14.41 -0.53
N ASP A 98 -11.71 13.34 -0.49
CA ASP A 98 -11.95 12.56 0.73
C ASP A 98 -10.65 11.93 1.23
N LEU A 99 -9.82 11.44 0.32
CA LEU A 99 -8.52 10.85 0.64
C LEU A 99 -7.47 11.91 1.01
N TRP A 100 -7.47 13.07 0.33
CA TRP A 100 -6.51 14.14 0.65
C TRP A 100 -6.65 14.63 2.08
N SER A 101 -7.89 14.72 2.59
CA SER A 101 -8.16 15.17 3.96
C SER A 101 -7.50 14.29 5.03
N LEU A 102 -7.21 13.03 4.69
CA LEU A 102 -6.60 12.06 5.61
C LEU A 102 -5.07 12.13 5.64
N VAL A 103 -4.43 12.64 4.58
CA VAL A 103 -2.97 12.49 4.39
C VAL A 103 -2.23 13.76 4.00
N LEU A 104 -2.91 14.83 3.58
CA LEU A 104 -2.28 16.12 3.25
C LEU A 104 -2.30 17.06 4.46
N ASN A 105 -1.68 16.64 5.53
CA ASN A 105 -1.64 17.35 6.80
C ASN A 105 -0.26 17.96 7.12
N ASP A 106 0.69 18.00 6.17
CA ASP A 106 2.02 18.55 6.37
C ASP A 106 1.97 20.09 6.52
N ASP A 107 2.48 20.59 7.64
CA ASP A 107 2.47 22.03 7.96
C ASP A 107 3.63 22.81 7.31
N GLY A 108 4.61 22.12 6.71
CA GLY A 108 5.79 22.71 6.08
C GLY A 108 6.79 23.31 7.05
N LYS A 109 6.62 23.19 8.36
CA LYS A 109 7.56 23.73 9.34
C LYS A 109 8.88 22.97 9.35
N VAL A 110 9.93 23.69 9.73
CA VAL A 110 11.28 23.17 9.84
C VAL A 110 11.85 23.57 11.21
N PRO A 111 12.14 22.62 12.11
CA PRO A 111 11.83 21.20 12.01
C PRO A 111 10.33 20.93 11.96
N ALA A 112 9.91 19.76 11.45
CA ALA A 112 8.52 19.36 11.46
C ALA A 112 7.99 19.26 12.91
N THR A 113 6.78 19.78 13.15
CA THR A 113 6.20 19.83 14.52
C THR A 113 5.47 18.54 14.89
N TYR A 114 5.13 17.73 13.88
CA TYR A 114 4.49 16.42 14.06
C TYR A 114 4.81 15.49 12.87
N GLN A 115 4.46 14.22 13.02
CA GLN A 115 4.77 13.20 12.03
C GLN A 115 3.64 13.11 10.99
N SER A 116 3.75 13.95 9.93
CA SER A 116 2.90 13.84 8.74
C SER A 116 3.33 12.66 7.87
N LEU A 117 2.46 12.22 6.94
CA LEU A 117 2.80 11.11 6.03
C LEU A 117 4.08 11.39 5.23
N SER A 118 4.33 12.62 4.78
CA SER A 118 5.57 12.98 4.08
C SER A 118 6.82 12.85 4.96
N VAL A 119 6.71 13.15 6.26
CA VAL A 119 7.78 12.97 7.23
C VAL A 119 8.02 11.48 7.51
N GLU A 120 6.94 10.70 7.65
CA GLU A 120 7.00 9.25 7.83
C GLU A 120 7.68 8.56 6.65
N ILE A 121 7.29 8.92 5.42
CA ILE A 121 7.92 8.40 4.21
C ILE A 121 9.44 8.65 4.21
N LEU A 122 9.87 9.86 4.59
CA LEU A 122 11.29 10.21 4.61
C LEU A 122 12.05 9.55 5.77
N ALA A 123 11.39 9.24 6.88
CA ALA A 123 12.04 8.56 8.00
C ALA A 123 12.50 7.15 7.62
N ASP A 124 11.70 6.46 6.81
CA ASP A 124 11.96 5.07 6.40
C ASP A 124 12.68 4.97 5.04
N TYR A 125 12.87 6.08 4.32
CA TYR A 125 13.38 6.07 2.95
C TYR A 125 14.82 5.62 2.84
N ASP A 126 15.05 4.59 2.02
CA ASP A 126 16.38 4.11 1.61
C ASP A 126 16.49 4.11 0.07
N PRO A 127 17.29 5.04 -0.52
CA PRO A 127 17.42 5.17 -1.97
C PRO A 127 18.10 3.97 -2.64
N ASN A 128 18.76 3.08 -1.88
CA ASN A 128 19.38 1.88 -2.41
C ASN A 128 18.37 0.74 -2.60
N LYS A 129 17.24 0.81 -1.92
CA LYS A 129 16.20 -0.22 -1.98
C LYS A 129 15.11 0.08 -2.99
N ALA A 130 14.67 1.34 -3.08
CA ALA A 130 13.61 1.74 -4.00
C ALA A 130 13.61 3.24 -4.26
N SER A 131 12.95 3.69 -5.33
CA SER A 131 12.73 5.10 -5.61
C SER A 131 11.81 5.75 -4.57
N LEU A 132 11.95 7.08 -4.37
CA LEU A 132 11.07 7.82 -3.45
C LEU A 132 9.60 7.75 -3.89
N SER A 133 9.32 7.68 -5.21
CA SER A 133 7.96 7.50 -5.74
C SER A 133 7.39 6.13 -5.36
N THR A 134 8.19 5.07 -5.38
CA THR A 134 7.78 3.74 -4.92
C THR A 134 7.42 3.75 -3.44
N TRP A 135 8.25 4.39 -2.59
CA TRP A 135 7.97 4.53 -1.17
C TRP A 135 6.69 5.33 -0.93
N ALA A 136 6.55 6.49 -1.59
CA ALA A 136 5.35 7.30 -1.52
C ALA A 136 4.09 6.51 -1.91
N SER A 137 4.15 5.78 -3.05
CA SER A 137 3.03 4.98 -3.53
C SER A 137 2.60 3.91 -2.52
N ARG A 138 3.56 3.23 -1.91
CA ARG A 138 3.27 2.14 -0.97
C ARG A 138 2.75 2.64 0.36
N LEU A 139 3.43 3.61 0.97
CA LEU A 139 3.02 4.12 2.27
C LEU A 139 1.67 4.86 2.17
N THR A 140 1.45 5.66 1.12
CA THR A 140 0.14 6.30 0.91
C THR A 140 -0.96 5.25 0.70
N LYS A 141 -0.76 4.28 -0.19
CA LYS A 141 -1.76 3.22 -0.43
C LYS A 141 -2.02 2.35 0.80
N ASN A 142 -1.04 2.18 1.69
CA ASN A 142 -1.16 1.37 2.90
C ASN A 142 -1.40 2.20 4.17
N HIS A 143 -1.57 3.52 4.04
CA HIS A 143 -1.86 4.39 5.17
C HIS A 143 -3.11 3.94 5.92
N THR A 144 -3.03 3.93 7.24
CA THR A 144 -4.07 3.34 8.10
C THR A 144 -5.42 4.02 7.90
N GLU A 145 -5.46 5.36 7.90
CA GLU A 145 -6.70 6.11 7.75
C GLU A 145 -7.32 5.93 6.36
N ILE A 146 -6.51 5.93 5.29
CA ILE A 146 -6.99 5.61 3.94
C ILE A 146 -7.59 4.21 3.90
N ASN A 147 -6.92 3.22 4.47
CA ASN A 147 -7.44 1.85 4.47
C ASN A 147 -8.72 1.71 5.30
N GLN A 148 -8.82 2.39 6.44
CA GLN A 148 -10.03 2.41 7.25
C GLN A 148 -11.19 3.09 6.52
N PHE A 149 -10.94 4.23 5.88
CA PHE A 149 -11.93 4.94 5.07
C PHE A 149 -12.44 4.04 3.93
N LEU A 150 -11.54 3.44 3.15
CA LEU A 150 -11.90 2.55 2.04
C LEU A 150 -12.66 1.30 2.50
N LEU A 151 -12.25 0.72 3.64
CA LEU A 151 -12.98 -0.41 4.25
C LEU A 151 -14.37 0.01 4.71
N GLY A 152 -14.54 1.22 5.25
CA GLY A 152 -15.83 1.78 5.59
C GLY A 152 -16.80 1.90 4.41
N LEU A 153 -16.25 2.05 3.19
CA LEU A 153 -17.00 2.03 1.93
C LEU A 153 -17.14 0.62 1.32
N GLY A 154 -16.61 -0.41 1.98
CA GLY A 154 -16.64 -1.79 1.48
C GLY A 154 -15.47 -2.19 0.60
N LEU A 155 -14.52 -1.30 0.32
CA LEU A 155 -13.37 -1.58 -0.53
C LEU A 155 -12.23 -2.24 0.27
N TYR A 156 -12.03 -3.55 0.05
CA TYR A 156 -10.85 -4.30 0.52
C TYR A 156 -9.93 -4.64 -0.65
N ARG A 157 -8.80 -3.95 -0.76
CA ARG A 157 -7.90 -3.92 -1.93
C ARG A 157 -6.99 -5.14 -2.11
N ALA A 158 -7.15 -6.21 -1.33
CA ALA A 158 -6.41 -7.44 -1.55
C ALA A 158 -6.89 -8.17 -2.83
N THR A 159 -5.94 -8.73 -3.59
CA THR A 159 -6.31 -9.55 -4.76
C THR A 159 -7.01 -10.84 -4.32
N PRO A 160 -7.88 -11.45 -5.17
CA PRO A 160 -8.48 -12.75 -4.89
C PRO A 160 -7.46 -13.80 -4.47
N TRP A 161 -6.35 -13.86 -5.17
CA TRP A 161 -5.27 -14.81 -4.94
C TRP A 161 -4.53 -14.58 -3.61
N ALA A 162 -4.38 -13.33 -3.18
CA ALA A 162 -3.85 -13.01 -1.86
C ALA A 162 -4.83 -13.45 -0.75
N ILE A 163 -6.11 -13.21 -0.94
CA ILE A 163 -7.16 -13.63 0.01
C ILE A 163 -7.16 -15.15 0.19
N LEU A 164 -7.19 -15.90 -0.93
CA LEU A 164 -7.14 -17.37 -0.89
C LEU A 164 -5.85 -17.88 -0.24
N ASN A 165 -4.70 -17.29 -0.61
CA ASN A 165 -3.41 -17.73 -0.07
C ASN A 165 -3.28 -17.51 1.44
N ASP A 166 -3.88 -16.44 1.98
CA ASP A 166 -3.86 -16.10 3.41
C ASP A 166 -4.90 -16.89 4.23
N THR A 167 -5.93 -17.46 3.59
CA THR A 167 -7.02 -18.15 4.28
C THR A 167 -6.67 -19.62 4.47
N LYS A 168 -6.68 -20.10 5.70
CA LYS A 168 -6.50 -21.55 5.96
C LYS A 168 -7.79 -22.28 5.66
N ALA A 169 -7.72 -23.38 4.90
CA ALA A 169 -8.90 -24.19 4.54
C ALA A 169 -9.67 -24.69 5.77
N THR A 170 -9.00 -25.00 6.87
CA THR A 170 -9.61 -25.42 8.14
C THR A 170 -10.39 -24.32 8.85
N GLN A 171 -10.22 -23.06 8.44
CA GLN A 171 -10.91 -21.91 9.03
C GLN A 171 -12.08 -21.41 8.17
N LEU A 172 -12.36 -22.03 7.02
CA LEU A 172 -13.43 -21.59 6.12
C LEU A 172 -14.79 -21.52 6.82
N ALA A 173 -15.17 -22.53 7.59
CA ALA A 173 -16.42 -22.54 8.34
C ALA A 173 -16.55 -21.36 9.32
N ARG A 174 -15.43 -20.88 9.88
CA ARG A 174 -15.40 -19.70 10.75
C ARG A 174 -15.59 -18.39 9.99
N PHE A 175 -14.96 -18.29 8.81
CA PHE A 175 -15.03 -17.08 8.00
C PHE A 175 -16.31 -16.98 7.16
N LEU A 176 -16.88 -18.13 6.81
CA LEU A 176 -18.08 -18.25 5.99
C LEU A 176 -19.15 -19.08 6.71
N PRO A 177 -19.72 -18.56 7.83
CA PRO A 177 -20.68 -19.30 8.64
C PRO A 177 -22.03 -19.53 7.94
N HIS A 178 -22.27 -18.84 6.83
CA HIS A 178 -23.47 -18.97 6.02
C HIS A 178 -23.42 -20.14 5.03
N LEU A 179 -22.23 -20.73 4.80
CA LEU A 179 -22.13 -21.91 3.93
C LEU A 179 -22.68 -23.14 4.62
N SER A 180 -23.48 -23.89 3.87
CA SER A 180 -23.96 -25.21 4.27
C SER A 180 -22.81 -26.22 4.41
N PRO A 181 -22.97 -27.32 5.16
CA PRO A 181 -21.97 -28.37 5.23
C PRO A 181 -21.56 -28.91 3.85
N SER A 182 -22.52 -29.06 2.92
CA SER A 182 -22.25 -29.53 1.57
C SER A 182 -21.39 -28.55 0.74
N GLU A 183 -21.60 -27.24 0.90
CA GLU A 183 -20.77 -26.23 0.25
C GLU A 183 -19.36 -26.19 0.85
N LEU A 184 -19.22 -26.35 2.17
CA LEU A 184 -17.93 -26.46 2.84
C LEU A 184 -17.16 -27.72 2.40
N ASP A 185 -17.85 -28.84 2.18
CA ASP A 185 -17.26 -30.08 1.67
C ASP A 185 -16.72 -29.94 0.23
N ILE A 186 -17.18 -28.95 -0.53
CA ILE A 186 -16.65 -28.58 -1.84
C ILE A 186 -15.53 -27.55 -1.70
N ALA A 187 -15.76 -26.48 -0.95
CA ALA A 187 -14.83 -25.34 -0.85
C ALA A 187 -13.51 -25.68 -0.12
N GLN A 188 -13.56 -26.51 0.93
CA GLN A 188 -12.35 -26.88 1.68
C GLN A 188 -11.34 -27.71 0.87
N PRO A 189 -11.74 -28.77 0.14
CA PRO A 189 -10.83 -29.51 -0.74
C PRO A 189 -10.29 -28.63 -1.87
N LEU A 190 -11.13 -27.78 -2.47
CA LEU A 190 -10.72 -26.85 -3.53
C LEU A 190 -9.62 -25.90 -3.03
N LEU A 191 -9.79 -25.26 -1.87
CA LEU A 191 -8.79 -24.37 -1.29
C LEU A 191 -7.52 -25.13 -0.87
N LYS A 192 -7.64 -26.36 -0.36
CA LYS A 192 -6.47 -27.22 -0.06
C LYS A 192 -5.71 -27.57 -1.34
N ALA A 193 -6.40 -27.91 -2.43
CA ALA A 193 -5.78 -28.22 -3.71
C ALA A 193 -5.09 -26.98 -4.30
N TYR A 194 -5.75 -25.81 -4.26
CA TYR A 194 -5.15 -24.52 -4.63
C TYR A 194 -3.86 -24.26 -3.85
N HIS A 195 -3.85 -24.39 -2.52
CA HIS A 195 -2.65 -24.20 -1.70
C HIS A 195 -1.53 -25.17 -2.10
N ARG A 196 -1.86 -26.44 -2.32
CA ARG A 196 -0.86 -27.45 -2.69
C ARG A 196 -0.20 -27.12 -4.03
N VAL A 197 -0.97 -26.80 -5.06
CA VAL A 197 -0.45 -26.51 -6.40
C VAL A 197 0.26 -25.15 -6.43
N TYR A 198 -0.42 -24.09 -6.03
CA TYR A 198 0.07 -22.72 -6.15
C TYR A 198 1.29 -22.44 -5.27
N ARG A 199 1.31 -22.95 -4.03
CA ARG A 199 2.47 -22.78 -3.14
C ARG A 199 3.68 -23.59 -3.59
N MET A 200 3.47 -24.81 -4.07
CA MET A 200 4.56 -25.64 -4.57
C MET A 200 5.23 -25.01 -5.78
N ASP A 201 4.44 -24.48 -6.71
CA ASP A 201 4.97 -23.82 -7.90
C ASP A 201 5.72 -22.53 -7.54
N ARG A 202 5.22 -21.74 -6.59
CA ARG A 202 5.94 -20.55 -6.11
C ARG A 202 7.26 -20.88 -5.43
N ILE A 203 7.33 -21.97 -4.71
CA ILE A 203 8.58 -22.45 -4.10
C ILE A 203 9.54 -22.92 -5.20
N ALA A 204 9.04 -23.69 -6.19
CA ALA A 204 9.85 -24.21 -7.31
C ALA A 204 10.41 -23.08 -8.20
N GLN A 205 9.65 -22.00 -8.39
CA GLN A 205 10.05 -20.83 -9.16
C GLN A 205 10.99 -19.89 -8.39
N GLN A 206 11.46 -20.26 -7.19
CA GLN A 206 12.28 -19.41 -6.30
C GLN A 206 11.68 -18.00 -6.12
N THR A 207 10.37 -17.90 -6.16
CA THR A 207 9.66 -16.63 -6.09
C THR A 207 9.98 -15.96 -4.76
N SER A 208 10.58 -14.79 -4.80
CA SER A 208 11.00 -14.04 -3.62
C SER A 208 9.82 -13.86 -2.64
N ARG A 209 10.08 -14.01 -1.33
CA ARG A 209 9.08 -13.73 -0.30
C ARG A 209 8.56 -12.30 -0.49
N GLY A 210 7.24 -12.16 -0.67
CA GLY A 210 6.60 -10.86 -0.86
C GLY A 210 6.19 -10.53 -2.29
N GLN A 211 6.49 -11.37 -3.26
CA GLN A 211 5.98 -11.24 -4.61
C GLN A 211 4.44 -11.35 -4.64
N ARG A 212 3.82 -10.53 -5.49
CA ARG A 212 2.37 -10.42 -5.63
C ARG A 212 1.77 -11.79 -5.99
N CYS A 213 0.63 -12.14 -5.39
CA CYS A 213 -0.14 -13.30 -5.83
C CYS A 213 -0.81 -12.97 -7.16
N THR A 214 -0.44 -13.71 -8.20
CA THR A 214 -0.99 -13.58 -9.56
C THR A 214 -2.09 -14.61 -9.81
N THR A 215 -2.86 -14.44 -10.88
CA THR A 215 -3.84 -15.41 -11.34
C THR A 215 -3.15 -16.76 -11.61
N PRO A 216 -3.72 -17.89 -11.17
CA PRO A 216 -3.20 -19.20 -11.53
C PRO A 216 -3.23 -19.41 -13.05
N THR A 217 -2.21 -20.09 -13.58
CA THR A 217 -2.16 -20.49 -14.99
C THR A 217 -3.16 -21.61 -15.27
N GLU A 218 -3.50 -21.79 -16.55
CA GLU A 218 -4.39 -22.88 -16.98
C GLU A 218 -3.87 -24.26 -16.56
N GLU A 219 -2.56 -24.50 -16.64
CA GLU A 219 -1.91 -25.71 -16.17
C GLU A 219 -2.06 -25.90 -14.65
N GLN A 220 -1.96 -24.82 -13.87
CA GLN A 220 -2.19 -24.87 -12.43
C GLN A 220 -3.64 -25.19 -12.10
N LEU A 221 -4.59 -24.59 -12.81
CA LEU A 221 -6.01 -24.85 -12.63
C LEU A 221 -6.36 -26.30 -12.96
N GLN A 222 -5.80 -26.87 -14.04
CA GLN A 222 -5.96 -28.28 -14.39
C GLN A 222 -5.38 -29.23 -13.32
N ARG A 223 -4.30 -28.84 -12.64
CA ARG A 223 -3.71 -29.61 -11.53
C ARG A 223 -4.46 -29.45 -10.21
N ILE A 224 -5.21 -28.35 -10.03
CA ILE A 224 -6.06 -28.12 -8.85
C ILE A 224 -7.26 -29.06 -8.87
N ASP A 225 -8.00 -29.12 -9.97
CA ASP A 225 -9.05 -30.13 -10.18
C ASP A 225 -9.02 -30.64 -11.62
N PRO A 226 -8.40 -31.83 -11.87
CA PRO A 226 -8.34 -32.43 -13.20
C PRO A 226 -9.68 -32.86 -13.77
N ARG A 227 -10.73 -32.93 -12.96
CA ARG A 227 -12.07 -33.42 -13.37
C ARG A 227 -12.95 -32.32 -13.94
N GLN A 228 -12.54 -31.04 -13.75
CA GLN A 228 -13.28 -29.89 -14.21
C GLN A 228 -12.51 -29.09 -15.24
N PRO A 229 -13.16 -28.39 -16.17
CA PRO A 229 -12.51 -27.44 -17.05
C PRO A 229 -11.82 -26.29 -16.24
N PRO A 230 -10.64 -25.79 -16.67
CA PRO A 230 -9.90 -24.75 -15.96
C PRO A 230 -10.70 -23.49 -15.68
N ASN A 231 -11.55 -23.06 -16.61
CA ASN A 231 -12.41 -21.89 -16.44
C ASN A 231 -13.44 -22.06 -15.31
N VAL A 232 -13.97 -23.28 -15.12
CA VAL A 232 -14.91 -23.58 -14.03
C VAL A 232 -14.18 -23.51 -12.67
N VAL A 233 -12.98 -24.11 -12.59
CA VAL A 233 -12.14 -24.05 -11.39
C VAL A 233 -11.77 -22.60 -11.06
N LEU A 234 -11.43 -21.80 -12.08
CA LEU A 234 -11.13 -20.39 -11.92
C LEU A 234 -12.32 -19.62 -11.34
N THR A 235 -13.52 -19.82 -11.88
CA THR A 235 -14.74 -19.18 -11.39
C THR A 235 -15.02 -19.57 -9.94
N GLN A 236 -14.94 -20.87 -9.59
CA GLN A 236 -15.13 -21.33 -8.21
C GLN A 236 -14.14 -20.71 -7.23
N LEU A 237 -12.87 -20.54 -7.63
CA LEU A 237 -11.86 -19.89 -6.82
C LEU A 237 -12.15 -18.38 -6.67
N HIS A 238 -12.61 -17.72 -7.72
CA HIS A 238 -13.03 -16.31 -7.64
C HIS A 238 -14.23 -16.11 -6.71
N ASP A 239 -15.25 -16.94 -6.82
CA ASP A 239 -16.45 -16.90 -5.98
C ASP A 239 -16.08 -17.10 -4.50
N LEU A 240 -15.23 -18.08 -4.21
CA LEU A 240 -14.74 -18.32 -2.86
C LEU A 240 -13.92 -17.13 -2.33
N ALA A 241 -13.06 -16.52 -3.16
CA ALA A 241 -12.29 -15.36 -2.79
C ALA A 241 -13.19 -14.14 -2.52
N GLU A 242 -14.25 -13.97 -3.28
CA GLU A 242 -15.20 -12.86 -3.11
C GLU A 242 -16.01 -13.03 -1.83
N GLN A 243 -16.52 -14.20 -1.52
CA GLN A 243 -17.18 -14.48 -0.24
C GLN A 243 -16.26 -14.21 0.95
N LEU A 244 -14.99 -14.62 0.86
CA LEU A 244 -13.98 -14.34 1.88
C LEU A 244 -13.66 -12.84 1.96
N ARG A 245 -13.67 -12.11 0.85
CA ARG A 245 -13.53 -10.65 0.81
C ARG A 245 -14.65 -9.98 1.59
N GLN A 246 -15.88 -10.35 1.30
CA GLN A 246 -17.07 -9.84 1.96
C GLN A 246 -17.04 -10.10 3.47
N SER A 247 -16.70 -11.33 3.86
CA SER A 247 -16.51 -11.69 5.27
C SER A 247 -15.43 -10.83 5.95
N ARG A 248 -14.31 -10.54 5.27
CA ARG A 248 -13.25 -9.69 5.81
C ARG A 248 -13.66 -8.22 5.91
N VAL A 249 -14.46 -7.71 4.97
CA VAL A 249 -15.03 -6.36 5.02
C VAL A 249 -15.99 -6.25 6.21
N ALA A 250 -16.93 -7.16 6.33
CA ALA A 250 -17.89 -7.19 7.43
C ALA A 250 -17.21 -7.31 8.81
N ALA A 251 -16.19 -8.18 8.94
CA ALA A 251 -15.43 -8.34 10.19
C ALA A 251 -14.63 -7.09 10.60
N ARG A 252 -14.44 -6.12 9.71
CA ARG A 252 -13.75 -4.86 9.97
C ARG A 252 -14.68 -3.65 10.02
N GLY A 253 -16.01 -3.88 10.09
CA GLY A 253 -17.02 -2.82 10.19
C GLY A 253 -17.37 -2.14 8.87
N GLY A 254 -16.98 -2.71 7.74
CA GLY A 254 -17.44 -2.27 6.42
C GLY A 254 -18.91 -2.66 6.19
N PRO A 255 -19.63 -1.98 5.27
CA PRO A 255 -21.01 -2.32 4.95
C PRO A 255 -21.08 -3.74 4.39
N PRO A 256 -22.17 -4.47 4.66
CA PRO A 256 -22.44 -5.70 3.95
C PRO A 256 -22.56 -5.38 2.44
N PRO A 257 -22.10 -6.29 1.56
CA PRO A 257 -22.17 -6.04 0.12
C PRO A 257 -23.64 -5.89 -0.28
N SER A 258 -23.97 -4.74 -0.83
CA SER A 258 -25.19 -4.60 -1.60
C SER A 258 -24.92 -5.24 -2.97
N GLN A 259 -25.43 -6.43 -3.23
CA GLN A 259 -25.47 -6.95 -4.58
C GLN A 259 -26.44 -6.11 -5.40
N SER A 260 -25.91 -5.30 -6.30
CA SER A 260 -26.71 -4.80 -7.43
C SER A 260 -27.07 -6.01 -8.28
N ILE A 261 -28.37 -6.24 -8.48
CA ILE A 261 -28.91 -7.39 -9.24
C ILE A 261 -28.50 -7.35 -10.72
N ASP A 262 -27.90 -6.26 -11.20
CA ASP A 262 -27.72 -5.98 -12.63
C ASP A 262 -26.26 -5.81 -13.13
N THR A 263 -25.23 -6.21 -12.42
CA THR A 263 -23.86 -6.05 -12.96
C THR A 263 -23.06 -7.34 -13.01
N ASN A 264 -23.28 -8.10 -14.08
CA ASN A 264 -22.33 -9.09 -14.64
C ASN A 264 -21.19 -8.39 -15.42
N ALA A 265 -20.52 -7.43 -14.84
CA ALA A 265 -19.35 -6.80 -15.45
C ALA A 265 -18.24 -6.62 -14.41
N TYR A 266 -17.59 -7.73 -14.06
CA TYR A 266 -16.27 -7.65 -13.44
C TYR A 266 -15.24 -7.24 -14.51
N SER A 267 -15.04 -5.96 -14.66
CA SER A 267 -13.77 -5.47 -15.18
C SER A 267 -12.73 -5.62 -14.09
N GLU A 268 -11.83 -6.58 -14.23
CA GLU A 268 -10.64 -6.69 -13.39
C GLU A 268 -9.94 -5.31 -13.41
N PRO A 269 -9.68 -4.65 -12.28
CA PRO A 269 -8.96 -3.39 -12.30
C PRO A 269 -7.62 -3.64 -12.98
N ALA A 270 -7.39 -2.91 -14.08
CA ALA A 270 -6.17 -3.02 -14.87
C ALA A 270 -4.96 -3.02 -13.93
N ALA A 271 -4.14 -4.05 -14.03
CA ALA A 271 -2.91 -4.14 -13.27
C ALA A 271 -2.12 -2.86 -13.51
N PRO A 272 -1.63 -2.17 -12.48
CA PRO A 272 -0.77 -1.03 -12.68
C PRO A 272 0.37 -1.45 -13.59
N THR A 273 0.55 -0.72 -14.69
CA THR A 273 1.58 -0.95 -15.71
C THR A 273 2.91 -1.26 -15.05
N ALA A 274 3.48 -2.40 -15.45
CA ALA A 274 4.72 -2.95 -14.94
C ALA A 274 5.89 -2.05 -15.34
N ASP A 275 6.25 -1.09 -14.51
CA ASP A 275 7.48 -0.31 -14.68
C ASP A 275 8.25 -0.11 -13.36
N GLU A 276 7.97 -0.92 -12.35
CA GLU A 276 8.77 -0.98 -11.12
C GLU A 276 9.17 -2.43 -10.87
N THR A 277 10.44 -2.69 -11.02
CA THR A 277 11.07 -4.00 -10.87
C THR A 277 10.63 -4.70 -9.57
N GLU A 278 10.22 -5.96 -9.71
CA GLU A 278 9.78 -6.86 -8.62
C GLU A 278 10.79 -6.94 -7.45
N GLU A 279 12.08 -6.70 -7.72
CA GLU A 279 13.15 -6.62 -6.71
C GLU A 279 12.92 -5.51 -5.67
N THR A 280 12.42 -4.34 -6.08
CA THR A 280 12.11 -3.24 -5.18
C THR A 280 10.94 -3.56 -4.24
N GLN A 281 10.01 -4.41 -4.69
CA GLN A 281 8.88 -4.83 -3.85
C GLN A 281 9.31 -5.80 -2.75
N SER A 282 10.18 -6.72 -3.07
CA SER A 282 10.71 -7.71 -2.14
C SER A 282 11.54 -7.06 -1.03
N ALA A 283 12.44 -6.14 -1.42
CA ALA A 283 13.29 -5.43 -0.47
C ALA A 283 12.50 -4.58 0.53
N PHE A 284 11.42 -3.92 0.08
CA PHE A 284 10.55 -3.14 0.97
C PHE A 284 9.84 -4.02 2.00
N LEU A 285 9.27 -5.15 1.58
CA LEU A 285 8.56 -6.06 2.50
C LEU A 285 9.49 -6.72 3.51
N GLN A 286 10.75 -6.98 3.13
CA GLN A 286 11.77 -7.44 4.07
C GLN A 286 12.10 -6.38 5.12
N GLN A 287 12.28 -5.12 4.70
CA GLN A 287 12.54 -4.01 5.63
C GLN A 287 11.38 -3.79 6.60
N TYR A 288 10.16 -3.76 6.10
CA TYR A 288 8.96 -3.57 6.94
C TYR A 288 8.82 -4.69 7.97
N ARG A 289 9.09 -5.94 7.59
CA ARG A 289 9.13 -7.08 8.52
C ARG A 289 10.26 -6.96 9.54
N GLN A 290 11.44 -6.54 9.13
CA GLN A 290 12.57 -6.38 10.03
C GLN A 290 12.28 -5.30 11.07
N ASN A 291 11.80 -4.12 10.63
CA ASN A 291 11.41 -3.03 11.54
C ASN A 291 10.30 -3.46 12.51
N PHE A 292 9.33 -4.26 12.05
CA PHE A 292 8.27 -4.80 12.90
C PHE A 292 8.82 -5.80 13.95
N LEU A 293 9.71 -6.68 13.56
CA LEU A 293 10.36 -7.65 14.47
C LEU A 293 11.29 -6.93 15.47
N ASP A 294 12.02 -5.93 15.03
CA ASP A 294 12.90 -5.12 15.88
C ASP A 294 12.07 -4.34 16.91
N THR A 295 10.93 -3.77 16.50
CA THR A 295 9.99 -3.06 17.40
C THR A 295 9.36 -4.02 18.42
N LEU A 296 8.99 -5.24 18.00
CA LEU A 296 8.50 -6.30 18.90
C LEU A 296 9.59 -6.78 19.86
N GLY A 297 10.83 -6.94 19.38
CA GLY A 297 11.98 -7.30 20.20
C GLY A 297 12.26 -6.29 21.30
N VAL A 298 12.19 -4.99 20.96
CA VAL A 298 12.33 -3.90 21.94
C VAL A 298 11.17 -3.91 22.94
N ALA A 299 9.93 -4.11 22.50
CA ALA A 299 8.75 -4.18 23.39
C ALA A 299 8.84 -5.38 24.35
N CYS A 300 9.33 -6.53 23.88
CA CYS A 300 9.55 -7.71 24.73
C CYS A 300 10.72 -7.54 25.72
N ALA A 301 11.76 -6.77 25.35
CA ALA A 301 12.89 -6.50 26.24
C ALA A 301 12.51 -5.55 27.40
N PHE A 302 11.57 -4.62 27.16
CA PHE A 302 11.05 -3.73 28.22
C PHE A 302 9.97 -4.39 29.10
N GLY A 303 9.38 -5.53 28.68
CA GLY A 303 8.36 -6.27 29.43
C GLY A 303 8.91 -7.22 30.50
N ASN A 304 10.22 -7.48 30.55
CA ASN A 304 10.88 -8.39 31.48
C ASN A 304 11.63 -7.67 32.61
N GLY A 305 11.09 -6.56 33.12
CA GLY A 305 11.55 -6.01 34.40
C GLY A 305 11.19 -6.94 35.55
N PRO A 306 12.12 -7.20 36.53
CA PRO A 306 11.83 -8.11 37.62
C PRO A 306 10.74 -7.54 38.53
N TYR A 307 9.59 -8.21 38.57
CA TYR A 307 8.58 -8.01 39.62
C TYR A 307 9.18 -8.47 40.93
N SER A 308 9.62 -7.52 41.76
CA SER A 308 9.96 -7.79 43.16
C SER A 308 8.67 -7.68 43.96
N PRO A 309 8.20 -8.75 44.64
CA PRO A 309 7.06 -8.63 45.57
C PRO A 309 7.53 -7.89 46.81
N ALA A 310 6.78 -6.85 47.19
CA ALA A 310 6.96 -6.18 48.50
C ALA A 310 6.62 -7.15 49.67
N PRO A 311 7.39 -7.11 50.77
CA PRO A 311 7.06 -7.89 51.96
C PRO A 311 5.87 -7.27 52.70
N LEU A 312 5.04 -8.16 53.25
CA LEU A 312 3.95 -7.88 54.18
C LEU A 312 4.48 -7.27 55.51
#